data_d4ededac064d227180b7ecaed838b68c
#
_entry.id   d4ededac064d227180b7ecaed838b68c
#
_cell.length_a   1.000
_cell.length_b   1.000
_cell.length_c   1.000
_cell.angle_alpha   90.00
_cell.angle_beta   90.00
_cell.angle_gamma   90.00
#
_symmetry.space_group_name_H-M   'P 1'
#
loop_
_entity.id
_entity.type
_entity.pdbx_description
1 polymer ?
#
loop_
_entity_poly.entity_id
_entity_poly.type
_entity_poly.pdbx_seq_one_letter_code
_entity_poly.pdbx_strand_id
1 'polypeptide(L)'
;IDITNYIDPYLVDTQSIKFNLSAWIGGYSNQDDCATVSLYFADQFNQTIGSGVTIGPVFAVDRGSQSSLLFRQTQGFVPATTRFLTVIVTMTLYVGGNDGSADNIALILYQ
;
A
#
# COMPACT_ATOMS: atom_id res chain seq x y z
N ILE A 1 -3.86 12.22 1.31
CA ILE A 1 -3.34 12.97 0.14
C ILE A 1 -4.53 13.45 -0.67
N ASP A 2 -4.65 14.76 -0.80
CA ASP A 2 -5.65 15.36 -1.69
C ASP A 2 -5.13 15.33 -3.12
N ILE A 3 -5.79 14.59 -4.00
CA ILE A 3 -5.36 14.45 -5.39
C ILE A 3 -6.00 15.47 -6.33
N THR A 4 -6.94 16.28 -5.84
CA THR A 4 -7.68 17.22 -6.71
C THR A 4 -6.80 18.32 -7.30
N ASN A 5 -5.66 18.60 -6.67
CA ASN A 5 -4.70 19.61 -7.16
C ASN A 5 -3.78 19.05 -8.25
N TYR A 6 -3.76 17.75 -8.48
CA TYR A 6 -2.83 17.09 -9.39
C TYR A 6 -3.52 16.39 -10.55
N ILE A 7 -4.78 15.97 -10.36
CA ILE A 7 -5.51 15.15 -11.32
C ILE A 7 -6.90 15.74 -11.49
N ASP A 8 -7.33 15.86 -12.76
CA ASP A 8 -8.69 16.30 -13.07
C ASP A 8 -9.70 15.28 -12.50
N PRO A 9 -10.65 15.71 -11.65
CA PRO A 9 -11.66 14.81 -11.12
C PRO A 9 -12.48 14.07 -12.18
N TYR A 10 -12.66 14.67 -13.36
CA TYR A 10 -13.33 14.00 -14.45
C TYR A 10 -12.61 12.72 -14.88
N LEU A 11 -11.28 12.74 -14.93
CA LEU A 11 -10.49 11.56 -15.29
C LEU A 11 -10.61 10.45 -14.22
N VAL A 12 -10.70 10.85 -12.95
CA VAL A 12 -10.95 9.88 -11.87
C VAL A 12 -12.34 9.28 -12.02
N ASP A 13 -13.36 10.10 -12.23
CA ASP A 13 -14.75 9.66 -12.27
C ASP A 13 -15.08 8.80 -13.49
N THR A 14 -14.32 8.95 -14.57
CA THR A 14 -14.44 8.06 -15.74
C THR A 14 -13.55 6.82 -15.64
N GLN A 15 -12.90 6.62 -14.50
CA GLN A 15 -11.99 5.50 -14.24
C GLN A 15 -10.85 5.42 -15.25
N SER A 16 -10.32 6.58 -15.62
CA SER A 16 -9.19 6.69 -16.56
C SER A 16 -7.85 6.71 -15.83
N ILE A 17 -7.86 6.82 -14.50
CA ILE A 17 -6.64 6.90 -13.68
C ILE A 17 -6.38 5.56 -13.03
N LYS A 18 -5.16 5.08 -13.18
CA LYS A 18 -4.68 3.84 -12.58
C LYS A 18 -3.68 4.16 -11.48
N PHE A 19 -3.53 3.21 -10.55
CA PHE A 19 -2.51 3.30 -9.50
C PHE A 19 -1.58 2.10 -9.56
N ASN A 20 -0.34 2.32 -9.10
CA ASN A 20 0.60 1.26 -8.76
C ASN A 20 1.17 1.57 -7.39
N LEU A 21 0.92 0.69 -6.43
CA LEU A 21 1.47 0.77 -5.08
C LEU A 21 2.55 -0.30 -4.98
N SER A 22 3.74 0.09 -4.56
CA SER A 22 4.85 -0.84 -4.42
C SER A 22 5.68 -0.53 -3.19
N ALA A 23 6.37 -1.55 -2.69
CA ALA A 23 7.32 -1.42 -1.59
C ALA A 23 8.20 -2.64 -1.53
N TRP A 24 9.36 -2.49 -0.88
CA TRP A 24 10.19 -3.61 -0.45
C TRP A 24 9.81 -3.93 1.00
N ILE A 25 9.35 -5.16 1.24
CA ILE A 25 8.79 -5.59 2.52
C ILE A 25 9.54 -6.82 2.98
N GLY A 26 9.87 -6.86 4.27
CA GLY A 26 10.59 -7.99 4.80
C GLY A 26 10.65 -8.01 6.31
N GLY A 27 11.68 -8.69 6.82
CA GLY A 27 11.86 -8.87 8.23
C GLY A 27 13.18 -9.55 8.56
N TYR A 28 13.32 -9.95 9.81
CA TYR A 28 14.56 -10.46 10.38
C TYR A 28 14.51 -11.96 10.57
N SER A 29 15.50 -12.67 9.99
CA SER A 29 15.76 -14.08 10.18
C SER A 29 14.49 -14.95 10.07
N ASN A 30 14.22 -15.83 11.03
CA ASN A 30 13.05 -16.72 11.05
C ASN A 30 11.85 -16.14 11.81
N GLN A 31 11.86 -14.85 12.13
CA GLN A 31 10.75 -14.21 12.82
C GLN A 31 9.67 -13.77 11.84
N ASP A 32 8.41 -13.88 12.24
CA ASP A 32 7.25 -13.51 11.44
C ASP A 32 6.71 -12.12 11.77
N ASP A 33 7.43 -11.32 12.55
CA ASP A 33 7.14 -9.90 12.66
C ASP A 33 7.15 -9.30 11.26
N CYS A 34 6.13 -8.54 10.92
CA CYS A 34 5.93 -8.15 9.54
C CYS A 34 5.37 -6.75 9.39
N ALA A 35 5.42 -6.25 8.17
CA ALA A 35 4.84 -4.99 7.78
C ALA A 35 3.89 -5.20 6.61
N THR A 36 2.83 -4.40 6.57
CA THR A 36 1.96 -4.28 5.40
C THR A 36 1.88 -2.82 4.99
N VAL A 37 1.63 -2.58 3.71
CA VAL A 37 1.38 -1.25 3.17
C VAL A 37 0.01 -1.27 2.51
N SER A 38 -0.88 -0.39 2.95
CA SER A 38 -2.26 -0.34 2.46
C SER A 38 -2.55 1.01 1.84
N LEU A 39 -3.39 1.00 0.81
CA LEU A 39 -3.88 2.20 0.14
C LEU A 39 -5.40 2.22 0.25
N TYR A 40 -5.93 3.32 0.76
CA TYR A 40 -7.37 3.54 0.89
C TYR A 40 -7.80 4.75 0.08
N PHE A 41 -9.02 4.67 -0.44
CA PHE A 41 -9.64 5.70 -1.27
C PHE A 41 -10.80 6.33 -0.52
N ALA A 42 -10.95 7.65 -0.63
CA ALA A 42 -12.06 8.37 -0.02
C ALA A 42 -12.62 9.43 -0.97
N ASP A 43 -13.91 9.74 -0.82
CA ASP A 43 -14.60 10.74 -1.62
C ASP A 43 -14.39 12.16 -1.07
N GLN A 44 -15.08 13.15 -1.66
CA GLN A 44 -14.96 14.55 -1.25
C GLN A 44 -15.45 14.81 0.19
N PHE A 45 -16.24 13.91 0.74
CA PHE A 45 -16.74 13.97 2.11
C PHE A 45 -15.87 13.15 3.07
N ASN A 46 -14.73 12.67 2.59
CA ASN A 46 -13.79 11.83 3.34
C ASN A 46 -14.40 10.50 3.76
N GLN A 47 -15.36 10.00 3.01
CA GLN A 47 -15.93 8.68 3.22
C GLN A 47 -15.16 7.64 2.42
N THR A 48 -14.81 6.53 3.07
CA THR A 48 -14.02 5.46 2.44
C THR A 48 -14.80 4.80 1.32
N ILE A 49 -14.14 4.62 0.17
CA ILE A 49 -14.69 3.95 -0.99
C ILE A 49 -14.06 2.55 -1.07
N GLY A 50 -14.88 1.51 -0.98
CA GLY A 50 -14.40 0.14 -1.05
C GLY A 50 -13.57 -0.28 0.16
N SER A 51 -12.79 -1.33 0.01
CA SER A 51 -11.97 -1.90 1.09
C SER A 51 -10.48 -1.57 0.97
N GLY A 52 -10.08 -0.84 -0.06
CA GLY A 52 -8.67 -0.53 -0.32
C GLY A 52 -7.89 -1.72 -0.86
N VAL A 53 -6.58 -1.53 -0.93
CA VAL A 53 -5.65 -2.58 -1.36
C VAL A 53 -4.49 -2.66 -0.37
N THR A 54 -3.88 -3.85 -0.25
CA THR A 54 -2.79 -4.08 0.69
C THR A 54 -1.72 -4.93 0.02
N ILE A 55 -0.45 -4.58 0.23
CA ILE A 55 0.70 -5.40 -0.14
C ILE A 55 1.41 -5.88 1.11
N GLY A 56 2.01 -7.10 1.02
CA GLY A 56 2.51 -7.82 2.18
C GLY A 56 1.37 -8.56 2.89
N PRO A 57 1.66 -9.15 4.05
CA PRO A 57 2.95 -9.21 4.70
C PRO A 57 3.94 -10.14 3.97
N VAL A 58 5.21 -10.05 4.37
CA VAL A 58 6.25 -11.00 3.97
C VAL A 58 6.72 -11.72 5.23
N PHE A 59 6.48 -13.01 5.30
CA PHE A 59 6.83 -13.85 6.44
C PHE A 59 8.18 -14.52 6.25
N ALA A 60 8.66 -15.17 7.33
CA ALA A 60 9.95 -15.86 7.29
C ALA A 60 10.00 -16.92 6.17
N VAL A 61 8.92 -17.64 5.93
CA VAL A 61 8.85 -18.66 4.88
C VAL A 61 9.07 -18.05 3.50
N ASP A 62 8.57 -16.86 3.27
CA ASP A 62 8.72 -16.16 1.98
C ASP A 62 10.16 -15.75 1.72
N ARG A 63 10.94 -15.55 2.78
CA ARG A 63 12.35 -15.13 2.74
C ARG A 63 13.34 -16.28 2.90
N GLY A 64 12.86 -17.52 2.96
CA GLY A 64 13.72 -18.66 3.29
C GLY A 64 14.35 -18.56 4.68
N SER A 65 13.61 -17.99 5.66
CA SER A 65 14.06 -17.75 7.03
C SER A 65 15.33 -16.91 7.12
N GLN A 66 15.52 -16.00 6.17
CA GLN A 66 16.66 -15.07 6.15
C GLN A 66 16.17 -13.64 6.27
N SER A 67 17.04 -12.77 6.80
CA SER A 67 16.78 -11.33 6.84
C SER A 67 16.87 -10.78 5.41
N SER A 68 15.75 -10.29 4.89
CA SER A 68 15.73 -9.73 3.54
C SER A 68 14.46 -8.91 3.32
N LEU A 69 14.48 -8.14 2.24
CA LEU A 69 13.31 -7.40 1.73
C LEU A 69 12.94 -7.99 0.38
N LEU A 70 11.64 -8.23 0.19
CA LEU A 70 11.10 -8.69 -1.09
C LEU A 70 10.21 -7.60 -1.69
N PHE A 71 10.31 -7.45 -3.00
CA PHE A 71 9.50 -6.47 -3.72
C PHE A 71 8.07 -6.97 -3.83
N ARG A 72 7.10 -6.09 -3.47
CA ARG A 72 5.67 -6.36 -3.63
C ARG A 72 5.01 -5.17 -4.29
N GLN A 73 4.03 -5.44 -5.14
CA GLN A 73 3.26 -4.39 -5.80
C GLN A 73 1.83 -4.84 -6.06
N THR A 74 0.94 -3.86 -6.17
CA THR A 74 -0.43 -4.05 -6.64
C THR A 74 -0.80 -2.86 -7.50
N GLN A 75 -1.69 -3.09 -8.46
CA GLN A 75 -2.14 -2.04 -9.36
C GLN A 75 -3.61 -2.23 -9.70
N GLY A 76 -4.24 -1.16 -10.13
CA GLY A 76 -5.64 -1.17 -10.48
C GLY A 76 -6.11 0.21 -10.90
N PHE A 77 -7.43 0.35 -11.03
CA PHE A 77 -8.03 1.64 -11.31
C PHE A 77 -8.37 2.36 -10.01
N VAL A 78 -8.15 3.68 -10.01
CA VAL A 78 -8.64 4.53 -8.93
C VAL A 78 -10.16 4.57 -9.04
N PRO A 79 -10.91 4.25 -7.96
CA PRO A 79 -12.37 4.26 -8.02
C PRO A 79 -12.94 5.62 -8.39
N ALA A 80 -14.07 5.62 -9.09
CA ALA A 80 -14.81 6.85 -9.36
C ALA A 80 -15.14 7.56 -8.05
N THR A 81 -15.23 8.88 -8.08
CA THR A 81 -15.48 9.78 -6.94
C THR A 81 -14.34 9.88 -5.94
N THR A 82 -13.22 9.20 -6.12
CA THR A 82 -12.06 9.35 -5.24
C THR A 82 -11.50 10.76 -5.30
N ARG A 83 -11.27 11.35 -4.13
CA ARG A 83 -10.66 12.70 -3.99
C ARG A 83 -9.46 12.68 -3.07
N PHE A 84 -9.39 11.68 -2.19
CA PHE A 84 -8.30 11.52 -1.22
C PHE A 84 -7.75 10.10 -1.26
N LEU A 85 -6.43 10.00 -1.08
CA LEU A 85 -5.72 8.73 -0.92
C LEU A 85 -5.02 8.72 0.43
N THR A 86 -5.04 7.57 1.09
CA THR A 86 -4.34 7.37 2.36
C THR A 86 -3.47 6.12 2.25
N VAL A 87 -2.18 6.27 2.54
CA VAL A 87 -1.25 5.15 2.60
C VAL A 87 -0.93 4.88 4.08
N ILE A 88 -1.15 3.65 4.52
CA ILE A 88 -0.93 3.23 5.90
C ILE A 88 0.07 2.09 5.92
N VAL A 89 1.13 2.26 6.72
CA VAL A 89 2.09 1.19 7.00
C VAL A 89 1.74 0.61 8.36
N THR A 90 1.47 -0.70 8.39
CA THR A 90 1.12 -1.40 9.62
C THR A 90 2.22 -2.39 9.98
N MET A 91 2.73 -2.30 11.20
CA MET A 91 3.73 -3.20 11.75
C MET A 91 3.03 -4.17 12.70
N THR A 92 3.20 -5.47 12.46
CA THR A 92 2.59 -6.51 13.28
C THR A 92 3.67 -7.26 14.05
N LEU A 93 3.55 -7.24 15.38
CA LEU A 93 4.50 -7.87 16.28
C LEU A 93 4.04 -9.27 16.62
N TYR A 94 4.92 -10.27 16.46
CA TYR A 94 4.68 -11.64 16.92
C TYR A 94 5.60 -12.03 18.06
N VAL A 95 6.88 -11.60 18.05
CA VAL A 95 7.88 -12.00 19.05
C VAL A 95 8.83 -10.82 19.32
N GLY A 96 9.04 -10.48 20.60
CA GLY A 96 10.01 -9.48 21.02
C GLY A 96 9.76 -8.10 20.47
N GLY A 97 10.79 -7.40 20.03
CA GLY A 97 10.68 -6.14 19.28
C GLY A 97 10.24 -6.38 17.85
N ASN A 98 9.56 -5.43 17.23
CA ASN A 98 9.08 -5.62 15.86
C ASN A 98 10.23 -5.40 14.85
N ASP A 99 10.59 -6.47 14.14
CA ASP A 99 11.62 -6.47 13.11
C ASP A 99 11.04 -6.50 11.69
N GLY A 100 9.74 -6.29 11.54
CA GLY A 100 9.13 -6.09 10.23
C GLY A 100 9.64 -4.81 9.59
N SER A 101 9.81 -4.81 8.28
CA SER A 101 10.38 -3.67 7.54
C SER A 101 9.63 -3.39 6.26
N ALA A 102 9.50 -2.10 5.95
CA ALA A 102 9.00 -1.64 4.66
C ALA A 102 9.88 -0.47 4.21
N ASP A 103 10.31 -0.51 2.96
CA ASP A 103 11.21 0.49 2.39
C ASP A 103 10.83 0.79 0.94
N ASN A 104 11.26 1.95 0.45
CA ASN A 104 11.00 2.41 -0.91
C ASN A 104 9.51 2.32 -1.28
N ILE A 105 8.66 2.80 -0.37
CA ILE A 105 7.22 2.82 -0.60
C ILE A 105 6.93 3.84 -1.70
N ALA A 106 6.29 3.38 -2.77
CA ALA A 106 5.96 4.23 -3.90
C ALA A 106 4.50 4.07 -4.29
N LEU A 107 3.84 5.19 -4.50
CA LEU A 107 2.50 5.24 -5.07
C LEU A 107 2.56 6.09 -6.34
N ILE A 108 2.24 5.48 -7.47
CA ILE A 108 2.27 6.16 -8.76
C ILE A 108 0.86 6.14 -9.32
N LEU A 109 0.37 7.31 -9.71
CA LEU A 109 -0.88 7.47 -10.44
C LEU A 109 -0.56 7.77 -11.90
N TYR A 110 -1.27 7.10 -12.81
CA TYR A 110 -1.01 7.26 -14.24
C TYR A 110 -2.28 7.00 -15.04
N GLN A 111 -2.24 7.47 -16.27
CA GLN A 111 -3.37 7.35 -17.20
C GLN A 111 -3.15 6.24 -18.23
#